data_01d2e88e6a54e7fbf4f52476d3a56b7a
#
_entry.id   01d2e88e6a54e7fbf4f52476d3a56b7a
#
_cell.length_a   1.000
_cell.length_b   1.000
_cell.length_c   1.000
_cell.angle_alpha   90.00
_cell.angle_beta   90.00
_cell.angle_gamma   90.00
#
_symmetry.space_group_name_H-M   'P 1'
#
loop_
_entity.id
_entity.type
_entity.pdbx_description
1 polymer ?
#
loop_
_entity_poly.entity_id
_entity_poly.type
_entity_poly.pdbx_seq_one_letter_code
_entity_poly.pdbx_strand_id
1 'polypeptide(L)'
;MNDYTWDISMQWHIADYLTNDCCYLHKPEYTEAAQAFKDTGTFRGQDSLFHPDVVAYYTSSPSVTSHSQFRSLEYTIGGPLKMVPNTDFVAGIQDAEYNYENIYDKQSEVGNVGGSSGNSSANSRDYTAMFVETKTSLMDGRGELSVAVRNDDYSDFGTNTSWTVKGLYDVMDGLTVRASVGTGFRAPGLGDLAANTTFSAESHTDYVKCAAQGIARPDCPSEQVNTYISANPNLGPEESESTNIGAIYTMGNHSVAVDWFSTEIDKIVTFVSVQDIIDASILGASYSAQLTSQGAYCERLNGQADANLQQCFYNPINGNQTSTSGIDLKYNGLYETAVGDFDVNFSTVIMDEWETEAFFNGPVVNYVGLTSVPEMRYSVDVGHALRDMPELYLSIQYDYIDELANNTDANYNPEGTVDSYSQVNLRGVYTVPGVDGLELSVMIRNLTKEDPPLNTSGDFNRQIHSNLGMQTIVGFTWDL
;
A
#
# COMPACT_ATOMS: atom_id res chain seq x y z
N MET A 1 -11.35 46.55 -9.14
CA MET A 1 -11.66 45.52 -8.11
C MET A 1 -10.53 44.55 -8.12
N ASN A 2 -10.22 43.95 -6.98
CA ASN A 2 -9.02 43.12 -6.87
C ASN A 2 -9.17 41.84 -7.68
N ASP A 3 -8.32 41.63 -8.68
CA ASP A 3 -8.24 40.41 -9.47
C ASP A 3 -7.62 39.25 -8.69
N TYR A 4 -7.30 39.45 -7.39
CA TYR A 4 -6.64 38.50 -6.52
C TYR A 4 -7.63 37.98 -5.47
N THR A 5 -7.54 36.67 -5.24
CA THR A 5 -8.24 35.96 -4.17
C THR A 5 -7.24 35.52 -3.12
N TRP A 6 -7.69 35.43 -1.87
CA TRP A 6 -6.91 34.85 -0.79
C TRP A 6 -7.81 33.95 0.06
N ASP A 7 -7.21 32.95 0.62
CA ASP A 7 -7.86 32.00 1.49
C ASP A 7 -7.00 31.72 2.74
N ILE A 8 -7.67 31.47 3.86
CA ILE A 8 -7.05 30.98 5.08
C ILE A 8 -7.79 29.72 5.47
N SER A 9 -7.10 28.61 5.50
CA SER A 9 -7.66 27.33 5.95
C SER A 9 -6.98 26.84 7.23
N MET A 10 -7.77 26.29 8.12
CA MET A 10 -7.29 25.63 9.34
C MET A 10 -7.85 24.21 9.37
N GLN A 11 -6.98 23.23 9.61
CA GLN A 11 -7.36 21.84 9.79
C GLN A 11 -6.95 21.39 11.19
N TRP A 12 -7.82 20.61 11.80
CA TRP A 12 -7.55 19.98 13.09
C TRP A 12 -8.20 18.61 13.11
N HIS A 13 -7.38 17.57 13.20
CA HIS A 13 -7.78 16.19 13.24
C HIS A 13 -7.24 15.53 14.50
N ILE A 14 -8.10 14.80 15.20
CA ILE A 14 -7.72 13.96 16.34
C ILE A 14 -8.28 12.57 16.07
N ALA A 15 -7.47 11.56 16.32
CA ALA A 15 -7.91 10.17 16.29
C ALA A 15 -7.37 9.44 17.52
N ASP A 16 -8.30 8.89 18.30
CA ASP A 16 -8.04 8.08 19.49
C ASP A 16 -8.53 6.66 19.24
N TYR A 17 -7.66 5.68 19.45
CA TYR A 17 -8.00 4.27 19.34
C TYR A 17 -7.58 3.54 20.59
N LEU A 18 -8.46 2.67 21.08
CA LEU A 18 -8.15 1.68 22.09
C LEU A 18 -8.41 0.30 21.52
N THR A 19 -7.35 -0.47 21.35
CA THR A 19 -7.45 -1.87 20.98
C THR A 19 -7.26 -2.72 22.23
N ASN A 20 -8.22 -3.61 22.47
CA ASN A 20 -8.14 -4.61 23.52
C ASN A 20 -8.22 -5.98 22.84
N ASP A 21 -7.16 -6.73 22.94
CA ASP A 21 -7.13 -8.10 22.48
C ASP A 21 -7.38 -9.06 23.64
N CYS A 22 -7.76 -10.28 23.35
CA CYS A 22 -7.96 -11.28 24.41
C CYS A 22 -7.19 -12.55 24.13
N CYS A 23 -7.06 -13.30 25.25
CA CYS A 23 -6.75 -14.72 25.22
C CYS A 23 -5.28 -15.04 24.82
N TYR A 24 -4.38 -14.09 25.04
CA TYR A 24 -2.94 -14.31 24.92
C TYR A 24 -2.37 -15.03 26.14
N LEU A 25 -1.30 -15.77 25.94
CA LEU A 25 -0.60 -16.46 27.02
C LEU A 25 0.24 -15.45 27.83
N HIS A 26 0.03 -15.42 29.15
CA HIS A 26 0.92 -14.69 30.06
C HIS A 26 2.07 -15.59 30.49
N LYS A 27 3.28 -15.31 29.98
CA LYS A 27 4.46 -16.20 30.10
C LYS A 27 4.85 -16.53 31.53
N PRO A 28 4.93 -15.59 32.48
CA PRO A 28 5.29 -15.91 33.88
C PRO A 28 4.29 -16.88 34.52
N GLU A 29 3.01 -16.65 34.40
CA GLU A 29 1.94 -17.46 35.00
C GLU A 29 1.84 -18.83 34.33
N TYR A 30 2.02 -18.91 33.03
CA TYR A 30 2.12 -20.17 32.30
C TYR A 30 3.35 -20.99 32.77
N THR A 31 4.50 -20.34 32.95
CA THR A 31 5.72 -21.00 33.41
C THR A 31 5.53 -21.56 34.81
N GLU A 32 4.88 -20.81 35.72
CA GLU A 32 4.52 -21.28 37.05
C GLU A 32 3.61 -22.53 37.01
N ALA A 33 2.54 -22.44 36.22
CA ALA A 33 1.59 -23.54 36.03
C ALA A 33 2.29 -24.78 35.45
N ALA A 34 3.08 -24.61 34.39
CA ALA A 34 3.81 -25.70 33.75
C ALA A 34 4.83 -26.36 34.67
N GLN A 35 5.55 -25.57 35.49
CA GLN A 35 6.49 -26.11 36.47
C GLN A 35 5.76 -26.90 37.58
N ALA A 36 4.66 -26.37 38.11
CA ALA A 36 3.84 -27.09 39.11
C ALA A 36 3.31 -28.42 38.58
N PHE A 37 2.85 -28.46 37.34
CA PHE A 37 2.47 -29.72 36.71
C PHE A 37 3.61 -30.70 36.54
N LYS A 38 4.81 -30.23 36.20
CA LYS A 38 5.98 -31.05 36.09
C LYS A 38 6.37 -31.69 37.46
N ASP A 39 6.21 -30.93 38.55
CA ASP A 39 6.63 -31.32 39.88
C ASP A 39 5.61 -32.19 40.63
N THR A 40 4.32 -31.92 40.44
CA THR A 40 3.23 -32.51 41.24
C THR A 40 2.14 -33.22 40.45
N GLY A 41 2.11 -33.06 39.12
CA GLY A 41 1.06 -33.54 38.22
C GLY A 41 -0.23 -32.73 38.28
N THR A 42 -0.29 -31.64 39.08
CA THR A 42 -1.50 -30.82 39.22
C THR A 42 -1.15 -29.34 39.42
N PHE A 43 -2.08 -28.45 39.07
CA PHE A 43 -2.03 -27.04 39.39
C PHE A 43 -3.42 -26.54 39.81
N ARG A 44 -3.51 -25.84 40.93
CA ARG A 44 -4.78 -25.35 41.51
C ARG A 44 -5.85 -26.44 41.66
N GLY A 45 -5.42 -27.70 41.94
CA GLY A 45 -6.33 -28.84 42.08
C GLY A 45 -6.81 -29.45 40.77
N GLN A 46 -6.30 -28.98 39.64
CA GLN A 46 -6.62 -29.50 38.30
C GLN A 46 -5.49 -30.41 37.81
N ASP A 47 -5.85 -31.41 37.02
CA ASP A 47 -4.94 -32.44 36.48
C ASP A 47 -4.66 -32.18 34.96
N SER A 48 -4.97 -31.00 34.45
CA SER A 48 -4.70 -30.58 33.08
C SER A 48 -4.31 -29.11 33.00
N LEU A 49 -3.25 -28.79 32.24
CA LEU A 49 -2.89 -27.42 31.89
C LEU A 49 -3.94 -26.72 31.03
N PHE A 50 -4.74 -27.51 30.32
CA PHE A 50 -5.82 -26.98 29.47
C PHE A 50 -7.18 -26.94 30.15
N HIS A 51 -7.24 -27.18 31.47
CA HIS A 51 -8.48 -26.98 32.22
C HIS A 51 -8.86 -25.49 32.19
N PRO A 52 -10.13 -25.13 31.97
CA PRO A 52 -10.56 -23.72 31.84
C PRO A 52 -10.07 -22.80 32.97
N ASP A 53 -10.10 -23.25 34.23
CA ASP A 53 -9.63 -22.46 35.36
C ASP A 53 -8.10 -22.25 35.37
N VAL A 54 -7.33 -23.17 34.80
CA VAL A 54 -5.89 -23.06 34.64
C VAL A 54 -5.56 -22.17 33.45
N VAL A 55 -6.28 -22.33 32.34
CA VAL A 55 -6.16 -21.44 31.16
C VAL A 55 -6.48 -20.01 31.56
N ALA A 56 -7.58 -19.75 32.29
CA ALA A 56 -7.94 -18.43 32.74
C ALA A 56 -6.88 -17.78 33.64
N TYR A 57 -6.07 -18.57 34.35
CA TYR A 57 -4.98 -18.08 35.19
C TYR A 57 -3.85 -17.45 34.36
N TYR A 58 -3.42 -18.14 33.29
CA TYR A 58 -2.31 -17.68 32.47
C TYR A 58 -2.74 -16.94 31.18
N THR A 59 -4.01 -16.57 31.10
CA THR A 59 -4.51 -15.76 29.98
C THR A 59 -4.40 -14.27 30.28
N SER A 60 -3.85 -13.53 29.33
CA SER A 60 -3.71 -12.07 29.35
C SER A 60 -4.57 -11.41 28.28
N SER A 61 -4.99 -10.21 28.55
CA SER A 61 -5.72 -9.34 27.60
C SER A 61 -4.89 -8.08 27.35
N PRO A 62 -3.96 -8.12 26.38
CA PRO A 62 -3.14 -6.97 26.09
C PRO A 62 -3.98 -5.84 25.51
N SER A 63 -3.53 -4.61 25.76
CA SER A 63 -4.16 -3.41 25.21
C SER A 63 -3.15 -2.43 24.64
N VAL A 64 -3.61 -1.67 23.64
CA VAL A 64 -2.84 -0.56 23.08
C VAL A 64 -3.73 0.66 22.96
N THR A 65 -3.23 1.80 23.40
CA THR A 65 -3.88 3.11 23.21
C THR A 65 -3.07 3.90 22.21
N SER A 66 -3.70 4.30 21.12
CA SER A 66 -3.10 5.14 20.09
C SER A 66 -3.78 6.50 20.08
N HIS A 67 -2.98 7.55 20.06
CA HIS A 67 -3.42 8.93 19.90
C HIS A 67 -2.67 9.56 18.73
N SER A 68 -3.40 10.19 17.82
CA SER A 68 -2.79 11.01 16.78
C SER A 68 -3.52 12.34 16.66
N GLN A 69 -2.76 13.40 16.51
CA GLN A 69 -3.26 14.75 16.32
C GLN A 69 -2.51 15.41 15.17
N PHE A 70 -3.26 15.98 14.25
CA PHE A 70 -2.74 16.83 13.18
C PHE A 70 -3.42 18.18 13.26
N ARG A 71 -2.64 19.26 13.18
CA ARG A 71 -3.14 20.61 13.00
C ARG A 71 -2.35 21.32 11.91
N SER A 72 -3.02 22.12 11.10
CA SER A 72 -2.35 22.99 10.13
C SER A 72 -3.09 24.30 9.96
N LEU A 73 -2.32 25.31 9.63
CA LEU A 73 -2.77 26.61 9.19
C LEU A 73 -2.14 26.90 7.82
N GLU A 74 -2.95 27.19 6.84
CA GLU A 74 -2.50 27.51 5.50
C GLU A 74 -3.07 28.85 5.06
N TYR A 75 -2.22 29.66 4.46
CA TYR A 75 -2.59 30.89 3.79
C TYR A 75 -2.21 30.82 2.31
N THR A 76 -3.17 31.11 1.43
CA THR A 76 -2.94 31.17 -0.01
C THR A 76 -3.38 32.50 -0.61
N ILE A 77 -2.70 32.88 -1.67
CA ILE A 77 -3.06 34.00 -2.53
C ILE A 77 -2.97 33.57 -3.99
N GLY A 78 -3.97 33.93 -4.80
CA GLY A 78 -3.99 33.62 -6.21
C GLY A 78 -4.58 34.72 -7.07
N GLY A 79 -4.28 34.69 -8.35
CA GLY A 79 -4.79 35.62 -9.34
C GLY A 79 -3.89 35.75 -10.57
N PRO A 80 -4.16 36.72 -11.45
CA PRO A 80 -3.38 36.91 -12.67
C PRO A 80 -1.95 37.40 -12.38
N LEU A 81 -0.97 36.72 -12.96
CA LEU A 81 0.43 37.10 -12.90
C LEU A 81 0.71 38.17 -13.97
N LYS A 82 0.53 39.46 -13.62
CA LYS A 82 0.58 40.59 -14.57
C LYS A 82 1.89 40.74 -15.34
N MET A 83 2.98 40.12 -14.87
CA MET A 83 4.29 40.13 -15.53
C MET A 83 4.37 39.13 -16.69
N VAL A 84 3.51 38.11 -16.72
CA VAL A 84 3.48 37.08 -17.76
C VAL A 84 2.05 37.05 -18.33
N PRO A 85 1.85 37.31 -19.63
CA PRO A 85 0.52 37.30 -20.25
C PRO A 85 -0.16 35.93 -20.12
N ASN A 86 -1.48 35.94 -19.96
CA ASN A 86 -2.32 34.74 -19.89
C ASN A 86 -1.90 33.72 -18.82
N THR A 87 -1.32 34.22 -17.73
CA THR A 87 -0.83 33.37 -16.63
C THR A 87 -1.53 33.74 -15.34
N ASP A 88 -2.08 32.75 -14.69
CA ASP A 88 -2.53 32.80 -13.30
C ASP A 88 -1.51 32.12 -12.38
N PHE A 89 -1.50 32.52 -11.12
CA PHE A 89 -0.66 31.91 -10.10
C PHE A 89 -1.45 31.66 -8.81
N VAL A 90 -0.99 30.69 -8.05
CA VAL A 90 -1.31 30.50 -6.63
C VAL A 90 0.00 30.37 -5.87
N ALA A 91 0.12 31.07 -4.75
CA ALA A 91 1.25 30.92 -3.84
C ALA A 91 0.72 30.79 -2.41
N GLY A 92 1.40 30.02 -1.59
CA GLY A 92 0.96 29.80 -0.22
C GLY A 92 2.09 29.47 0.73
N ILE A 93 1.74 29.56 2.01
CA ILE A 93 2.56 29.13 3.15
C ILE A 93 1.67 28.28 4.06
N GLN A 94 2.22 27.19 4.55
CA GLN A 94 1.57 26.27 5.48
C GLN A 94 2.48 26.07 6.69
N ASP A 95 1.88 26.09 7.88
CA ASP A 95 2.49 25.68 9.14
C ASP A 95 1.69 24.52 9.70
N ALA A 96 2.34 23.42 10.07
CA ALA A 96 1.65 22.24 10.54
C ALA A 96 2.42 21.49 11.61
N GLU A 97 1.68 20.80 12.46
CA GLU A 97 2.19 19.95 13.54
C GLU A 97 1.47 18.63 13.52
N TYR A 98 2.24 17.55 13.68
CA TYR A 98 1.73 16.20 13.83
C TYR A 98 2.28 15.55 15.10
N ASN A 99 1.37 15.13 16.00
CA ASN A 99 1.69 14.40 17.22
C ASN A 99 1.19 12.96 17.08
N TYR A 100 2.02 12.03 17.50
CA TYR A 100 1.74 10.59 17.47
C TYR A 100 2.16 9.96 18.79
N GLU A 101 1.27 9.14 19.35
CA GLU A 101 1.51 8.35 20.53
C GLU A 101 0.85 6.97 20.36
N ASN A 102 1.60 5.93 20.70
CA ASN A 102 1.12 4.55 20.68
C ASN A 102 1.65 3.83 21.92
N ILE A 103 0.79 3.62 22.90
CA ILE A 103 1.17 3.12 24.22
C ILE A 103 0.56 1.74 24.46
N TYR A 104 1.43 0.77 24.63
CA TYR A 104 1.08 -0.59 25.02
C TYR A 104 0.90 -0.70 26.52
N ASP A 105 0.11 -1.71 26.95
CA ASP A 105 0.04 -2.06 28.35
C ASP A 105 1.39 -2.56 28.88
N LYS A 106 1.56 -2.46 30.21
CA LYS A 106 2.83 -2.78 30.85
C LYS A 106 3.28 -4.23 30.68
N GLN A 107 2.37 -5.20 30.58
CA GLN A 107 2.72 -6.61 30.44
C GLN A 107 3.25 -6.90 29.03
N SER A 108 2.67 -6.26 28.03
CA SER A 108 3.17 -6.28 26.65
C SER A 108 4.56 -5.65 26.55
N GLU A 109 4.76 -4.46 27.16
CA GLU A 109 6.06 -3.77 27.10
C GLU A 109 7.22 -4.55 27.75
N VAL A 110 6.95 -5.25 28.85
CA VAL A 110 7.99 -6.08 29.50
C VAL A 110 8.12 -7.47 28.89
N GLY A 111 7.40 -7.75 27.78
CA GLY A 111 7.49 -9.00 27.04
C GLY A 111 6.84 -10.21 27.74
N ASN A 112 5.95 -10.00 28.69
CA ASN A 112 5.25 -11.07 29.41
C ASN A 112 4.11 -11.70 28.61
N VAL A 113 3.63 -11.05 27.55
CA VAL A 113 2.59 -11.57 26.67
C VAL A 113 3.21 -12.52 25.64
N GLY A 114 2.65 -13.71 25.49
CA GLY A 114 3.14 -14.73 24.55
C GLY A 114 2.82 -14.36 23.11
N GLY A 115 3.81 -14.46 22.22
CA GLY A 115 3.64 -14.18 20.79
C GLY A 115 3.64 -12.69 20.40
N SER A 116 3.71 -11.77 21.38
CA SER A 116 3.79 -10.33 21.13
C SER A 116 4.59 -9.64 22.21
N SER A 117 5.19 -8.51 21.88
CA SER A 117 5.77 -7.59 22.87
C SER A 117 5.33 -6.17 22.54
N GLY A 118 5.18 -5.34 23.56
CA GLY A 118 4.81 -3.95 23.41
C GLY A 118 5.94 -3.14 22.78
N ASN A 119 5.58 -2.20 21.92
CA ASN A 119 6.49 -1.27 21.28
C ASN A 119 5.91 0.14 21.40
N SER A 120 5.84 0.65 22.63
CA SER A 120 5.34 2.00 22.88
C SER A 120 6.24 3.03 22.20
N SER A 121 5.61 4.02 21.56
CA SER A 121 6.27 5.12 20.88
C SER A 121 5.48 6.40 21.06
N ALA A 122 6.20 7.52 21.16
CA ALA A 122 5.62 8.84 21.13
C ALA A 122 6.59 9.77 20.39
N ASN A 123 6.09 10.52 19.43
CA ASN A 123 6.90 11.47 18.68
C ASN A 123 6.03 12.61 18.14
N SER A 124 6.68 13.73 17.81
CA SER A 124 6.04 14.87 17.18
C SER A 124 6.89 15.40 16.04
N ARG A 125 6.25 16.05 15.10
CA ARG A 125 6.84 16.66 13.94
C ARG A 125 6.16 17.98 13.65
N ASP A 126 6.95 19.04 13.50
CA ASP A 126 6.52 20.31 12.94
C ASP A 126 7.06 20.43 11.52
N TYR A 127 6.33 21.09 10.63
CA TYR A 127 6.86 21.50 9.35
C TYR A 127 6.25 22.80 8.86
N THR A 128 7.06 23.55 8.12
CA THR A 128 6.62 24.72 7.38
C THR A 128 6.82 24.49 5.90
N ALA A 129 5.82 24.80 5.09
CA ALA A 129 5.91 24.65 3.65
C ALA A 129 5.63 25.98 2.94
N MET A 130 6.32 26.20 1.82
CA MET A 130 6.08 27.29 0.89
C MET A 130 5.91 26.73 -0.50
N PHE A 131 4.92 27.23 -1.23
CA PHE A 131 4.67 26.75 -2.58
C PHE A 131 4.21 27.86 -3.52
N VAL A 132 4.47 27.65 -4.80
CA VAL A 132 3.94 28.44 -5.91
C VAL A 132 3.59 27.53 -7.05
N GLU A 133 2.44 27.79 -7.64
CA GLU A 133 1.98 27.16 -8.89
C GLU A 133 1.60 28.24 -9.88
N THR A 134 1.93 28.03 -11.14
CA THR A 134 1.53 28.90 -12.25
C THR A 134 0.81 28.07 -13.32
N LYS A 135 -0.19 28.67 -13.94
CA LYS A 135 -0.94 28.10 -15.05
C LYS A 135 -0.99 29.12 -16.18
N THR A 136 -0.34 28.79 -17.29
CA THR A 136 -0.22 29.67 -18.45
C THR A 136 -1.02 29.11 -19.63
N SER A 137 -1.94 29.89 -20.17
CA SER A 137 -2.61 29.58 -21.43
C SER A 137 -1.74 30.01 -22.59
N LEU A 138 -1.50 29.12 -23.54
CA LEU A 138 -0.62 29.26 -24.67
C LEU A 138 -1.40 29.15 -25.99
N MET A 139 -0.89 29.76 -27.09
CA MET A 139 -1.39 29.56 -28.46
C MET A 139 -2.89 29.82 -28.58
N ASP A 140 -3.34 30.95 -28.04
CA ASP A 140 -4.76 31.40 -28.05
C ASP A 140 -5.73 30.36 -27.42
N GLY A 141 -5.27 29.71 -26.33
CA GLY A 141 -6.06 28.75 -25.56
C GLY A 141 -5.96 27.29 -26.03
N ARG A 142 -5.17 27.01 -27.08
CA ARG A 142 -4.96 25.64 -27.57
C ARG A 142 -3.91 24.87 -26.75
N GLY A 143 -3.14 25.54 -25.92
CA GLY A 143 -2.14 24.94 -25.06
C GLY A 143 -2.27 25.45 -23.63
N GLU A 144 -1.82 24.64 -22.69
CA GLU A 144 -1.72 25.00 -21.29
C GLU A 144 -0.40 24.46 -20.71
N LEU A 145 0.29 25.28 -19.94
CA LEU A 145 1.47 24.90 -19.21
C LEU A 145 1.25 25.21 -17.73
N SER A 146 1.41 24.23 -16.88
CA SER A 146 1.43 24.38 -15.41
C SER A 146 2.80 24.05 -14.87
N VAL A 147 3.30 24.89 -13.96
CA VAL A 147 4.55 24.65 -13.23
C VAL A 147 4.30 24.91 -11.76
N ALA A 148 4.62 23.93 -10.92
CA ALA A 148 4.51 24.01 -9.48
C ALA A 148 5.84 23.69 -8.81
N VAL A 149 6.15 24.40 -7.73
CA VAL A 149 7.29 24.12 -6.84
C VAL A 149 6.82 24.28 -5.40
N ARG A 150 7.17 23.30 -4.57
CA ARG A 150 6.92 23.32 -3.14
C ARG A 150 8.20 22.97 -2.39
N ASN A 151 8.47 23.74 -1.35
CA ASN A 151 9.57 23.50 -0.41
C ASN A 151 8.99 23.28 0.98
N ASP A 152 9.33 22.17 1.59
CA ASP A 152 8.90 21.77 2.93
C ASP A 152 10.12 21.69 3.84
N ASP A 153 10.04 22.26 5.03
CA ASP A 153 11.09 22.24 6.06
C ASP A 153 10.53 21.54 7.31
N TYR A 154 11.04 20.35 7.56
CA TYR A 154 10.61 19.44 8.62
C TYR A 154 11.56 19.48 9.81
N SER A 155 11.02 19.44 11.03
CA SER A 155 11.80 19.49 12.27
C SER A 155 12.71 18.29 12.51
N ASP A 156 12.45 17.14 11.88
CA ASP A 156 13.15 15.88 12.13
C ASP A 156 14.15 15.47 11.03
N PHE A 157 13.86 15.66 9.74
CA PHE A 157 14.78 15.27 8.67
C PHE A 157 15.19 16.42 7.74
N GLY A 158 14.74 17.66 8.03
CA GLY A 158 15.14 18.86 7.30
C GLY A 158 14.31 19.14 6.07
N THR A 159 14.92 19.77 5.07
CA THR A 159 14.23 20.38 3.94
C THR A 159 14.13 19.44 2.75
N ASN A 160 12.95 19.40 2.11
CA ASN A 160 12.73 18.74 0.84
C ASN A 160 12.03 19.67 -0.16
N THR A 161 12.38 19.56 -1.44
CA THR A 161 11.77 20.36 -2.50
C THR A 161 11.17 19.43 -3.56
N SER A 162 9.88 19.57 -3.81
CA SER A 162 9.19 18.91 -4.91
C SER A 162 8.77 19.90 -5.98
N TRP A 163 8.69 19.43 -7.22
CA TRP A 163 8.26 20.22 -8.35
C TRP A 163 7.49 19.40 -9.36
N THR A 164 6.65 20.06 -10.16
CA THR A 164 5.89 19.42 -11.23
C THR A 164 5.78 20.37 -12.41
N VAL A 165 5.94 19.83 -13.62
CA VAL A 165 5.65 20.50 -14.89
C VAL A 165 4.62 19.67 -15.64
N LYS A 166 3.52 20.30 -16.05
CA LYS A 166 2.43 19.67 -16.82
C LYS A 166 2.14 20.51 -18.04
N GLY A 167 1.94 19.86 -19.18
CA GLY A 167 1.53 20.51 -20.41
C GLY A 167 0.42 19.73 -21.10
N LEU A 168 -0.47 20.45 -21.74
CA LEU A 168 -1.42 19.89 -22.69
C LEU A 168 -1.48 20.76 -23.95
N TYR A 169 -1.82 20.15 -25.07
CA TYR A 169 -1.95 20.85 -26.35
C TYR A 169 -3.01 20.20 -27.23
N ASP A 170 -3.95 21.02 -27.70
CA ASP A 170 -4.96 20.65 -28.68
C ASP A 170 -4.34 20.68 -30.07
N VAL A 171 -3.96 19.48 -30.56
CA VAL A 171 -3.28 19.32 -31.86
C VAL A 171 -4.23 19.66 -33.01
N MET A 172 -5.47 19.16 -32.91
CA MET A 172 -6.59 19.40 -33.82
C MET A 172 -7.90 19.19 -33.08
N ASP A 173 -9.01 19.49 -33.74
CA ASP A 173 -10.33 19.28 -33.16
C ASP A 173 -10.50 17.83 -32.66
N GLY A 174 -10.78 17.70 -31.37
CA GLY A 174 -10.94 16.43 -30.66
C GLY A 174 -9.66 15.72 -30.25
N LEU A 175 -8.46 16.12 -30.68
CA LEU A 175 -7.20 15.49 -30.28
C LEU A 175 -6.41 16.42 -29.38
N THR A 176 -6.27 16.01 -28.10
CA THR A 176 -5.42 16.64 -27.11
C THR A 176 -4.27 15.70 -26.74
N VAL A 177 -3.04 16.19 -26.74
CA VAL A 177 -1.87 15.51 -26.16
C VAL A 177 -1.53 16.13 -24.83
N ARG A 178 -1.02 15.31 -23.91
CA ARG A 178 -0.63 15.75 -22.57
C ARG A 178 0.67 15.08 -22.11
N ALA A 179 1.43 15.81 -21.30
CA ALA A 179 2.59 15.26 -20.64
C ALA A 179 2.78 15.89 -19.27
N SER A 180 3.30 15.13 -18.33
CA SER A 180 3.72 15.64 -17.02
C SER A 180 4.97 14.95 -16.56
N VAL A 181 5.81 15.69 -15.81
CA VAL A 181 6.95 15.18 -15.07
C VAL A 181 7.02 15.91 -13.75
N GLY A 182 7.39 15.21 -12.70
CA GLY A 182 7.53 15.82 -11.38
C GLY A 182 8.14 14.90 -10.37
N THR A 183 8.58 15.51 -9.25
CA THR A 183 9.12 14.81 -8.10
C THR A 183 8.15 14.87 -6.94
N GLY A 184 8.23 13.88 -6.05
CA GLY A 184 7.52 13.82 -4.79
C GLY A 184 8.40 13.26 -3.69
N PHE A 185 7.93 13.30 -2.46
CA PHE A 185 8.59 12.66 -1.35
C PHE A 185 7.58 12.18 -0.31
N ARG A 186 8.00 11.22 0.51
CA ARG A 186 7.25 10.77 1.69
C ARG A 186 8.13 10.83 2.93
N ALA A 187 7.69 11.58 3.95
CA ALA A 187 8.36 11.63 5.24
C ALA A 187 8.33 10.26 5.94
N PRO A 188 9.38 9.88 6.70
CA PRO A 188 9.37 8.66 7.51
C PRO A 188 8.20 8.66 8.51
N GLY A 189 7.69 7.49 8.86
CA GLY A 189 6.69 7.35 9.92
C GLY A 189 7.24 7.80 11.28
N LEU A 190 6.44 8.52 12.08
CA LEU A 190 6.89 8.96 13.42
C LEU A 190 7.20 7.78 14.35
N GLY A 191 6.48 6.66 14.19
CA GLY A 191 6.75 5.41 14.90
C GLY A 191 8.11 4.81 14.53
N ASP A 192 8.48 4.85 13.25
CA ASP A 192 9.76 4.31 12.76
C ASP A 192 10.97 5.08 13.27
N LEU A 193 10.77 6.35 13.62
CA LEU A 193 11.81 7.23 14.17
C LEU A 193 11.99 7.09 15.68
N ALA A 194 10.99 6.64 16.45
CA ALA A 194 10.98 6.75 17.91
C ALA A 194 10.40 5.55 18.68
N ALA A 195 10.12 4.44 18.02
CA ALA A 195 9.62 3.25 18.71
C ALA A 195 10.66 2.67 19.67
N ASN A 196 10.20 2.14 20.81
CA ASN A 196 11.05 1.34 21.70
C ASN A 196 11.46 0.05 20.99
N THR A 197 12.56 -0.57 21.47
CA THR A 197 12.98 -1.87 20.96
C THR A 197 11.93 -2.93 21.29
N THR A 198 11.44 -3.60 20.26
CA THR A 198 10.47 -4.70 20.37
C THR A 198 11.17 -6.05 20.25
N PHE A 199 10.62 -7.04 20.96
CA PHE A 199 11.05 -8.45 20.85
C PHE A 199 10.06 -9.21 19.96
N SER A 200 10.59 -9.98 19.00
CA SER A 200 9.85 -10.94 18.20
C SER A 200 10.58 -12.29 18.16
N ALA A 201 9.89 -13.34 17.74
CA ALA A 201 10.48 -14.64 17.44
C ALA A 201 10.18 -14.96 15.97
N GLU A 202 11.15 -14.72 15.10
CA GLU A 202 10.96 -14.81 13.67
C GLU A 202 11.42 -16.13 13.09
N SER A 203 10.61 -16.64 12.15
CA SER A 203 10.95 -17.83 11.38
C SER A 203 11.91 -17.48 10.25
N HIS A 204 12.92 -18.29 10.03
CA HIS A 204 13.90 -18.12 8.96
C HIS A 204 14.44 -19.48 8.52
N THR A 205 15.08 -19.54 7.36
CA THR A 205 15.83 -20.71 6.88
C THR A 205 17.31 -20.36 6.83
N ASP A 206 18.08 -20.96 7.74
CA ASP A 206 19.52 -20.66 7.89
C ASP A 206 20.39 -21.40 6.87
N TYR A 207 20.41 -20.89 5.64
CA TYR A 207 21.20 -21.49 4.56
C TYR A 207 22.71 -21.47 4.81
N VAL A 208 23.21 -20.57 5.66
CA VAL A 208 24.64 -20.55 6.03
C VAL A 208 24.97 -21.77 6.89
N LYS A 209 24.14 -22.04 7.91
CA LYS A 209 24.26 -23.21 8.78
C LYS A 209 24.09 -24.50 7.99
N CYS A 210 23.07 -24.59 7.17
CA CYS A 210 22.80 -25.77 6.35
C CYS A 210 23.99 -26.09 5.41
N ALA A 211 24.54 -25.09 4.73
CA ALA A 211 25.71 -25.27 3.86
C ALA A 211 26.94 -25.76 4.66
N ALA A 212 27.20 -25.19 5.85
CA ALA A 212 28.29 -25.60 6.70
C ALA A 212 28.13 -27.05 7.23
N GLN A 213 26.89 -27.50 7.39
CA GLN A 213 26.54 -28.88 7.83
C GLN A 213 26.38 -29.85 6.64
N GLY A 214 26.54 -29.39 5.38
CA GLY A 214 26.37 -30.21 4.18
C GLY A 214 24.90 -30.54 3.84
N ILE A 215 23.94 -29.80 4.37
CA ILE A 215 22.51 -29.94 4.08
C ILE A 215 22.18 -29.15 2.81
N ALA A 216 21.50 -29.77 1.85
CA ALA A 216 21.06 -29.11 0.62
C ALA A 216 19.96 -28.07 0.90
N ARG A 217 19.89 -26.98 0.11
CA ARG A 217 18.90 -25.90 0.30
C ARG A 217 17.44 -26.40 0.43
N PRO A 218 16.94 -27.32 -0.42
CA PRO A 218 15.57 -27.80 -0.31
C PRO A 218 15.26 -28.56 1.01
N ASP A 219 16.30 -29.12 1.63
CA ASP A 219 16.17 -29.90 2.85
C ASP A 219 16.49 -29.09 4.12
N CYS A 220 16.83 -27.80 3.95
CA CYS A 220 17.18 -26.91 5.07
C CYS A 220 15.94 -26.56 5.87
N PRO A 221 15.88 -26.89 7.19
CA PRO A 221 14.69 -26.65 7.98
C PRO A 221 14.49 -25.17 8.30
N SER A 222 13.23 -24.77 8.44
CA SER A 222 12.89 -23.48 9.03
C SER A 222 13.08 -23.54 10.55
N GLU A 223 13.68 -22.50 11.11
CA GLU A 223 13.95 -22.34 12.54
C GLU A 223 13.42 -20.98 13.01
N GLN A 224 13.33 -20.78 14.33
CA GLN A 224 13.00 -19.48 14.93
C GLN A 224 14.21 -18.90 15.66
N VAL A 225 14.36 -17.59 15.58
CA VAL A 225 15.37 -16.85 16.33
C VAL A 225 14.74 -15.67 17.07
N ASN A 226 15.30 -15.34 18.22
CA ASN A 226 14.94 -14.12 18.96
C ASN A 226 15.40 -12.89 18.18
N THR A 227 14.49 -11.95 17.98
CA THR A 227 14.72 -10.77 17.17
C THR A 227 14.40 -9.52 17.96
N TYR A 228 15.23 -8.51 17.83
CA TYR A 228 15.08 -7.20 18.46
C TYR A 228 14.95 -6.14 17.38
N ILE A 229 13.78 -5.52 17.30
CA ILE A 229 13.41 -4.52 16.30
C ILE A 229 13.43 -3.16 16.98
N SER A 230 14.26 -2.24 16.49
CA SER A 230 14.40 -0.89 17.04
C SER A 230 13.94 0.16 16.05
N ALA A 231 13.63 1.37 16.53
CA ALA A 231 13.46 2.53 15.68
C ALA A 231 14.80 2.99 15.07
N ASN A 232 14.70 3.77 13.99
CA ASN A 232 15.86 4.43 13.39
C ASN A 232 15.63 5.95 13.29
N PRO A 233 16.19 6.74 14.21
CA PRO A 233 16.04 8.19 14.19
C PRO A 233 16.76 8.89 13.02
N ASN A 234 17.54 8.17 12.23
CA ASN A 234 18.30 8.70 11.10
C ASN A 234 17.60 8.43 9.74
N LEU A 235 16.36 7.97 9.73
CA LEU A 235 15.62 7.81 8.48
C LEU A 235 15.42 9.15 7.78
N GLY A 236 15.73 9.15 6.48
CA GLY A 236 15.39 10.23 5.57
C GLY A 236 14.07 9.98 4.83
N PRO A 237 13.59 10.95 4.04
CA PRO A 237 12.42 10.79 3.22
C PRO A 237 12.65 9.79 2.08
N GLU A 238 11.58 9.14 1.64
CA GLU A 238 11.51 8.48 0.35
C GLU A 238 11.33 9.56 -0.72
N GLU A 239 11.95 9.38 -1.87
CA GLU A 239 11.91 10.33 -2.98
C GLU A 239 11.29 9.64 -4.20
N SER A 240 10.50 10.36 -4.98
CA SER A 240 9.91 9.81 -6.20
C SER A 240 10.02 10.75 -7.39
N GLU A 241 10.14 10.16 -8.57
CA GLU A 241 10.00 10.84 -9.85
C GLU A 241 8.92 10.14 -10.67
N SER A 242 8.01 10.93 -11.26
CA SER A 242 6.92 10.41 -12.08
C SER A 242 6.85 11.12 -13.42
N THR A 243 6.66 10.35 -14.49
CA THR A 243 6.46 10.83 -15.85
C THR A 243 5.17 10.23 -16.42
N ASN A 244 4.35 11.05 -17.05
CA ASN A 244 3.19 10.59 -17.80
C ASN A 244 3.16 11.28 -19.16
N ILE A 245 2.84 10.53 -20.23
CA ILE A 245 2.67 11.05 -21.58
C ILE A 245 1.43 10.38 -22.18
N GLY A 246 0.50 11.17 -22.65
CA GLY A 246 -0.76 10.62 -23.16
C GLY A 246 -1.42 11.45 -24.24
N ALA A 247 -2.46 10.86 -24.82
CA ALA A 247 -3.31 11.49 -25.80
C ALA A 247 -4.78 11.12 -25.56
N ILE A 248 -5.66 12.07 -25.78
CA ILE A 248 -7.11 11.87 -25.74
C ILE A 248 -7.66 12.28 -27.09
N TYR A 249 -8.44 11.40 -27.73
CA TYR A 249 -9.18 11.70 -28.96
C TYR A 249 -10.68 11.58 -28.72
N THR A 250 -11.39 12.67 -28.93
CA THR A 250 -12.85 12.74 -28.80
C THR A 250 -13.49 12.99 -30.17
N MET A 251 -14.47 12.18 -30.54
CA MET A 251 -15.22 12.28 -31.78
C MET A 251 -16.72 12.08 -31.51
N GLY A 252 -17.47 13.14 -31.50
CA GLY A 252 -18.90 13.11 -31.12
C GLY A 252 -19.08 12.59 -29.70
N ASN A 253 -19.81 11.49 -29.55
CA ASN A 253 -20.09 10.84 -28.26
C ASN A 253 -19.07 9.75 -27.88
N HIS A 254 -17.89 9.73 -28.50
CA HIS A 254 -16.85 8.74 -28.28
C HIS A 254 -15.56 9.42 -27.84
N SER A 255 -14.85 8.79 -26.93
CA SER A 255 -13.49 9.20 -26.53
C SER A 255 -12.59 8.00 -26.31
N VAL A 256 -11.33 8.14 -26.73
CA VAL A 256 -10.24 7.19 -26.47
C VAL A 256 -9.13 7.95 -25.78
N ALA A 257 -8.61 7.42 -24.69
CA ALA A 257 -7.42 7.94 -24.01
C ALA A 257 -6.37 6.85 -23.91
N VAL A 258 -5.13 7.20 -24.21
CA VAL A 258 -3.95 6.34 -24.04
C VAL A 258 -2.92 7.14 -23.28
N ASP A 259 -2.42 6.59 -22.17
CA ASP A 259 -1.39 7.20 -21.34
C ASP A 259 -0.30 6.16 -21.04
N TRP A 260 0.93 6.51 -21.30
CA TRP A 260 2.09 5.82 -20.76
C TRP A 260 2.50 6.51 -19.46
N PHE A 261 2.79 5.73 -18.43
CA PHE A 261 3.25 6.23 -17.15
C PHE A 261 4.52 5.52 -16.71
N SER A 262 5.34 6.22 -15.95
CA SER A 262 6.49 5.67 -15.23
C SER A 262 6.63 6.39 -13.91
N THR A 263 6.90 5.62 -12.85
CA THR A 263 7.18 6.14 -11.50
C THR A 263 8.33 5.35 -10.90
N GLU A 264 9.33 6.06 -10.42
CA GLU A 264 10.46 5.52 -9.67
C GLU A 264 10.39 6.07 -8.24
N ILE A 265 10.62 5.20 -7.25
CA ILE A 265 10.66 5.56 -5.83
C ILE A 265 11.97 5.07 -5.27
N ASP A 266 12.78 5.99 -4.77
CA ASP A 266 14.07 5.74 -4.14
C ASP A 266 14.00 5.82 -2.62
N LYS A 267 14.98 5.19 -1.96
CA LYS A 267 15.16 5.26 -0.51
C LYS A 267 13.92 4.80 0.28
N ILE A 268 13.19 3.81 -0.26
CA ILE A 268 12.00 3.26 0.39
C ILE A 268 12.38 2.83 1.82
N VAL A 269 11.57 3.26 2.79
CA VAL A 269 11.73 2.82 4.17
C VAL A 269 11.25 1.37 4.28
N THR A 270 12.18 0.47 4.50
CA THR A 270 11.92 -0.97 4.57
C THR A 270 12.45 -1.56 5.87
N PHE A 271 11.82 -2.64 6.34
CA PHE A 271 12.33 -3.45 7.42
C PHE A 271 13.14 -4.60 6.85
N VAL A 272 14.39 -4.70 7.28
CA VAL A 272 15.26 -5.83 6.95
C VAL A 272 14.80 -7.04 7.76
N SER A 273 14.51 -8.15 7.09
CA SER A 273 14.16 -9.40 7.79
C SER A 273 15.39 -10.18 8.21
N VAL A 274 15.20 -11.18 9.09
CA VAL A 274 16.26 -12.16 9.43
C VAL A 274 16.74 -12.88 8.17
N GLN A 275 15.82 -13.20 7.24
CA GLN A 275 16.18 -13.86 5.99
C GLN A 275 17.09 -13.00 5.11
N ASP A 276 16.80 -11.70 5.00
CA ASP A 276 17.63 -10.76 4.25
C ASP A 276 19.07 -10.69 4.81
N ILE A 277 19.23 -10.70 6.14
CA ILE A 277 20.54 -10.72 6.79
C ILE A 277 21.32 -12.01 6.45
N ILE A 278 20.62 -13.15 6.42
CA ILE A 278 21.22 -14.45 6.06
C ILE A 278 21.62 -14.44 4.57
N ASP A 279 20.72 -14.00 3.69
CA ASP A 279 20.94 -13.98 2.25
C ASP A 279 22.06 -12.99 1.88
N ALA A 280 22.10 -11.82 2.50
CA ALA A 280 23.22 -10.89 2.38
C ALA A 280 24.57 -11.51 2.79
N SER A 281 24.57 -12.36 3.84
CA SER A 281 25.81 -13.03 4.28
C SER A 281 26.30 -14.07 3.26
N ILE A 282 25.40 -14.66 2.48
CA ILE A 282 25.72 -15.61 1.42
C ILE A 282 26.27 -14.89 0.18
N LEU A 283 25.72 -13.73 -0.16
CA LEU A 283 26.17 -12.90 -1.28
C LEU A 283 27.57 -12.33 -1.08
N GLY A 284 27.99 -12.14 0.17
CA GLY A 284 29.35 -11.77 0.50
C GLY A 284 29.51 -10.71 1.61
N ALA A 285 30.75 -10.55 2.05
CA ALA A 285 31.08 -9.71 3.19
C ALA A 285 30.72 -8.21 3.00
N SER A 286 30.66 -7.71 1.79
CA SER A 286 30.29 -6.32 1.50
C SER A 286 28.82 -6.05 1.82
N TYR A 287 27.92 -6.97 1.46
CA TYR A 287 26.50 -6.86 1.74
C TYR A 287 26.21 -6.97 3.26
N SER A 288 26.82 -7.97 3.93
CA SER A 288 26.71 -8.09 5.38
C SER A 288 27.24 -6.85 6.11
N ALA A 289 28.35 -6.26 5.66
CA ALA A 289 28.92 -5.06 6.26
C ALA A 289 27.99 -3.85 6.09
N GLN A 290 27.32 -3.73 4.94
CA GLN A 290 26.32 -2.68 4.71
C GLN A 290 25.15 -2.79 5.67
N LEU A 291 24.52 -3.97 5.79
CA LEU A 291 23.42 -4.19 6.74
C LEU A 291 23.86 -3.95 8.18
N THR A 292 25.05 -4.46 8.55
CA THR A 292 25.61 -4.24 9.90
C THR A 292 25.84 -2.76 10.20
N SER A 293 26.27 -1.97 9.22
CA SER A 293 26.45 -0.52 9.38
C SER A 293 25.13 0.23 9.61
N GLN A 294 24.02 -0.36 9.19
CA GLN A 294 22.66 0.15 9.42
C GLN A 294 22.02 -0.42 10.69
N GLY A 295 22.73 -1.26 11.45
CA GLY A 295 22.22 -1.87 12.68
C GLY A 295 21.50 -3.20 12.48
N ALA A 296 21.53 -3.79 11.26
CA ALA A 296 20.90 -5.06 10.96
C ALA A 296 21.95 -6.18 10.91
N TYR A 297 21.92 -7.08 11.89
CA TYR A 297 22.84 -8.21 12.00
C TYR A 297 22.29 -9.32 12.88
N CYS A 298 22.83 -10.53 12.72
CA CYS A 298 22.54 -11.67 13.57
C CYS A 298 23.81 -12.17 14.27
N GLU A 299 23.65 -12.62 15.50
CA GLU A 299 24.73 -13.24 16.30
C GLU A 299 24.61 -14.76 16.25
N ARG A 300 25.73 -15.45 16.00
CA ARG A 300 25.83 -16.91 16.03
C ARG A 300 26.57 -17.39 17.28
N LEU A 301 26.21 -18.56 17.77
CA LEU A 301 26.90 -19.17 18.87
C LEU A 301 28.39 -19.36 18.52
N ASN A 302 29.27 -18.74 19.32
CA ASN A 302 30.72 -18.74 19.13
C ASN A 302 31.17 -18.20 17.73
N GLY A 303 30.32 -17.54 16.96
CA GLY A 303 30.64 -17.04 15.63
C GLY A 303 30.86 -18.14 14.57
N GLN A 304 30.44 -19.38 14.82
CA GLN A 304 30.67 -20.50 13.91
C GLN A 304 29.54 -20.65 12.91
N ALA A 305 29.86 -20.86 11.64
CA ALA A 305 28.89 -20.95 10.55
C ALA A 305 27.89 -22.12 10.71
N ASP A 306 28.30 -23.23 11.33
CA ASP A 306 27.47 -24.40 11.57
C ASP A 306 26.62 -24.33 12.85
N ALA A 307 26.77 -23.24 13.63
CA ALA A 307 26.03 -23.03 14.87
C ALA A 307 24.74 -22.25 14.64
N ASN A 308 23.77 -22.43 15.55
CA ASN A 308 22.50 -21.71 15.53
C ASN A 308 22.69 -20.21 15.72
N LEU A 309 21.78 -19.43 15.11
CA LEU A 309 21.59 -18.02 15.45
C LEU A 309 21.09 -17.94 16.89
N GLN A 310 21.64 -17.01 17.67
CA GLN A 310 21.23 -16.74 19.05
C GLN A 310 20.20 -15.63 19.11
N GLN A 311 20.47 -14.55 18.40
CA GLN A 311 19.62 -13.37 18.32
C GLN A 311 19.93 -12.55 17.06
N CYS A 312 18.95 -11.81 16.60
CA CYS A 312 19.07 -10.87 15.48
C CYS A 312 18.59 -9.49 15.89
N PHE A 313 19.20 -8.48 15.31
CA PHE A 313 18.87 -7.07 15.51
C PHE A 313 18.64 -6.43 14.17
N TYR A 314 17.59 -5.61 14.04
CA TYR A 314 17.38 -4.78 12.89
C TYR A 314 16.45 -3.59 13.19
N ASN A 315 16.41 -2.65 12.27
CA ASN A 315 15.62 -1.44 12.29
C ASN A 315 15.16 -1.10 10.87
N PRO A 316 14.18 -0.21 10.69
CA PRO A 316 13.86 0.30 9.37
C PRO A 316 15.05 1.08 8.80
N ILE A 317 15.27 0.95 7.50
CA ILE A 317 16.34 1.62 6.76
C ILE A 317 15.79 2.25 5.48
N ASN A 318 16.44 3.32 4.99
CA ASN A 318 16.22 3.81 3.64
C ASN A 318 17.04 2.95 2.68
N GLY A 319 16.41 2.08 1.95
CA GLY A 319 17.15 1.08 1.20
C GLY A 319 16.71 0.89 -0.22
N ASN A 320 15.56 0.36 -0.41
CA ASN A 320 15.15 -0.19 -1.69
C ASN A 320 14.69 0.88 -2.68
N GLN A 321 14.88 0.58 -3.96
CA GLN A 321 14.28 1.28 -5.08
C GLN A 321 13.14 0.44 -5.67
N THR A 322 12.09 1.08 -6.11
CA THR A 322 11.02 0.46 -6.89
C THR A 322 10.70 1.33 -8.09
N SER A 323 10.60 0.71 -9.26
CA SER A 323 10.12 1.37 -10.48
C SER A 323 8.90 0.67 -11.03
N THR A 324 7.96 1.44 -11.54
CA THR A 324 6.78 0.94 -12.24
C THR A 324 6.55 1.70 -13.52
N SER A 325 6.22 0.97 -14.60
CA SER A 325 5.80 1.60 -15.85
C SER A 325 4.73 0.76 -16.55
N GLY A 326 3.97 1.40 -17.41
CA GLY A 326 2.90 0.73 -18.13
C GLY A 326 2.07 1.68 -19.01
N ILE A 327 1.00 1.12 -19.55
CA ILE A 327 0.06 1.83 -20.43
C ILE A 327 -1.36 1.69 -19.87
N ASP A 328 -2.03 2.83 -19.72
CA ASP A 328 -3.47 2.93 -19.52
C ASP A 328 -4.17 3.18 -20.85
N LEU A 329 -5.18 2.38 -21.16
CA LEU A 329 -6.09 2.62 -22.28
C LEU A 329 -7.53 2.72 -21.76
N LYS A 330 -8.23 3.78 -22.15
CA LYS A 330 -9.65 3.98 -21.83
C LYS A 330 -10.42 4.31 -23.10
N TYR A 331 -11.61 3.72 -23.23
CA TYR A 331 -12.59 4.07 -24.24
C TYR A 331 -13.95 4.32 -23.57
N ASN A 332 -14.63 5.39 -23.94
CA ASN A 332 -16.02 5.65 -23.59
C ASN A 332 -16.77 6.00 -24.85
N GLY A 333 -17.94 5.40 -25.04
CA GLY A 333 -18.76 5.64 -26.20
C GLY A 333 -20.25 5.51 -25.92
N LEU A 334 -21.03 6.45 -26.43
CA LEU A 334 -22.49 6.40 -26.40
C LEU A 334 -23.03 6.12 -27.80
N TYR A 335 -23.82 5.06 -27.93
CA TYR A 335 -24.45 4.60 -29.17
C TYR A 335 -25.94 4.79 -29.08
N GLU A 336 -26.46 5.78 -29.75
CA GLU A 336 -27.90 6.03 -29.88
C GLU A 336 -28.51 5.04 -30.88
N THR A 337 -29.49 4.24 -30.46
CA THR A 337 -30.12 3.23 -31.33
C THR A 337 -31.63 3.31 -31.29
N ALA A 338 -32.29 2.56 -32.19
CA ALA A 338 -33.74 2.50 -32.21
C ALA A 338 -34.38 1.86 -30.96
N VAL A 339 -33.64 1.03 -30.23
CA VAL A 339 -34.13 0.34 -29.04
C VAL A 339 -33.72 1.01 -27.71
N GLY A 340 -32.90 2.04 -27.80
CA GLY A 340 -32.40 2.79 -26.66
C GLY A 340 -30.91 3.12 -26.83
N ASP A 341 -30.33 3.72 -25.82
CA ASP A 341 -28.95 4.19 -25.86
C ASP A 341 -28.06 3.19 -25.11
N PHE A 342 -26.94 2.84 -25.75
CA PHE A 342 -25.93 2.01 -25.17
C PHE A 342 -24.71 2.86 -24.82
N ASP A 343 -24.26 2.80 -23.58
CA ASP A 343 -22.96 3.29 -23.14
C ASP A 343 -21.99 2.12 -23.04
N VAL A 344 -20.83 2.28 -23.66
CA VAL A 344 -19.76 1.28 -23.67
C VAL A 344 -18.52 1.90 -23.06
N ASN A 345 -18.04 1.32 -21.97
CA ASN A 345 -16.84 1.74 -21.29
C ASN A 345 -15.84 0.57 -21.28
N PHE A 346 -14.63 0.83 -21.72
CA PHE A 346 -13.52 -0.09 -21.65
C PHE A 346 -12.36 0.57 -20.94
N SER A 347 -11.72 -0.14 -20.04
CA SER A 347 -10.48 0.31 -19.39
C SER A 347 -9.53 -0.86 -19.25
N THR A 348 -8.26 -0.64 -19.53
CA THR A 348 -7.20 -1.63 -19.28
C THR A 348 -5.93 -0.95 -18.80
N VAL A 349 -5.20 -1.67 -17.97
CA VAL A 349 -3.83 -1.36 -17.57
C VAL A 349 -2.97 -2.51 -18.06
N ILE A 350 -1.91 -2.20 -18.79
CA ILE A 350 -0.87 -3.13 -19.23
C ILE A 350 0.41 -2.70 -18.53
N MET A 351 0.91 -3.55 -17.63
CA MET A 351 2.15 -3.31 -16.89
C MET A 351 3.33 -3.79 -17.72
N ASP A 352 4.31 -2.93 -17.90
CA ASP A 352 5.58 -3.25 -18.57
C ASP A 352 6.67 -3.57 -17.53
N GLU A 353 6.65 -2.81 -16.44
CA GLU A 353 7.65 -2.89 -15.41
C GLU A 353 7.02 -2.72 -14.02
N TRP A 354 7.40 -3.61 -13.11
CA TRP A 354 7.28 -3.47 -11.67
C TRP A 354 8.54 -4.06 -11.06
N GLU A 355 9.60 -3.27 -11.07
CA GLU A 355 10.89 -3.70 -10.58
C GLU A 355 11.11 -3.25 -9.14
N THR A 356 11.65 -4.13 -8.34
CA THR A 356 12.13 -3.80 -7.00
C THR A 356 13.33 -4.68 -6.65
N GLU A 357 14.16 -4.22 -5.76
CA GLU A 357 15.19 -5.08 -5.18
C GLU A 357 14.54 -6.20 -4.37
N ALA A 358 14.94 -7.43 -4.61
CA ALA A 358 14.41 -8.61 -3.91
C ALA A 358 14.66 -8.56 -2.40
N PHE A 359 15.73 -7.89 -2.00
CA PHE A 359 16.09 -7.51 -0.63
C PHE A 359 17.08 -6.35 -0.71
N PHE A 360 17.39 -5.70 0.39
CA PHE A 360 18.27 -4.52 0.43
C PHE A 360 19.61 -4.74 -0.31
N ASN A 361 19.85 -3.95 -1.36
CA ASN A 361 20.97 -4.10 -2.32
C ASN A 361 21.04 -5.48 -3.01
N GLY A 362 19.94 -6.20 -3.06
CA GLY A 362 19.80 -7.47 -3.76
C GLY A 362 19.66 -7.30 -5.27
N PRO A 363 19.41 -8.39 -5.99
CA PRO A 363 19.10 -8.31 -7.40
C PRO A 363 17.77 -7.60 -7.63
N VAL A 364 17.72 -6.77 -8.65
CA VAL A 364 16.48 -6.17 -9.14
C VAL A 364 15.68 -7.24 -9.87
N VAL A 365 14.39 -7.36 -9.50
CA VAL A 365 13.47 -8.34 -10.07
C VAL A 365 12.25 -7.62 -10.62
N ASN A 366 11.89 -7.92 -11.87
CA ASN A 366 10.62 -7.48 -12.44
C ASN A 366 9.52 -8.46 -12.00
N TYR A 367 8.54 -7.94 -11.25
CA TYR A 367 7.43 -8.72 -10.71
C TYR A 367 6.20 -8.78 -11.63
N VAL A 368 6.24 -8.19 -12.82
CA VAL A 368 5.15 -8.30 -13.80
C VAL A 368 4.95 -9.76 -14.21
N GLY A 369 3.71 -10.22 -14.16
CA GLY A 369 3.36 -11.63 -14.36
C GLY A 369 3.67 -12.54 -13.17
N LEU A 370 4.15 -11.99 -12.03
CA LEU A 370 4.44 -12.76 -10.81
C LEU A 370 3.40 -12.48 -9.72
N THR A 371 3.10 -13.49 -8.96
CA THR A 371 2.28 -13.57 -7.73
C THR A 371 1.11 -12.58 -7.55
N SER A 372 1.34 -11.27 -7.64
CA SER A 372 0.31 -10.24 -7.35
C SER A 372 0.24 -9.12 -8.38
N VAL A 373 1.10 -9.15 -9.40
CA VAL A 373 1.22 -8.10 -10.43
C VAL A 373 0.92 -8.70 -11.81
N PRO A 374 -0.37 -8.84 -12.21
CA PRO A 374 -0.71 -9.32 -13.54
C PRO A 374 -0.21 -8.36 -14.63
N GLU A 375 0.25 -8.93 -15.77
CA GLU A 375 0.68 -8.13 -16.91
C GLU A 375 -0.46 -7.25 -17.43
N MET A 376 -1.68 -7.80 -17.47
CA MET A 376 -2.85 -7.09 -17.96
C MET A 376 -4.08 -7.29 -17.05
N ARG A 377 -4.82 -6.22 -16.86
CA ARG A 377 -6.17 -6.23 -16.29
C ARG A 377 -7.06 -5.34 -17.12
N TYR A 378 -8.28 -5.81 -17.42
CA TYR A 378 -9.24 -4.95 -18.10
C TYR A 378 -10.67 -5.14 -17.59
N SER A 379 -11.46 -4.11 -17.81
CA SER A 379 -12.90 -4.10 -17.55
C SER A 379 -13.64 -3.57 -18.78
N VAL A 380 -14.73 -4.24 -19.13
CA VAL A 380 -15.70 -3.80 -20.14
C VAL A 380 -17.03 -3.65 -19.46
N ASP A 381 -17.63 -2.49 -19.52
CA ASP A 381 -19.00 -2.23 -19.05
C ASP A 381 -19.86 -1.81 -20.23
N VAL A 382 -21.00 -2.44 -20.38
CA VAL A 382 -22.01 -2.09 -21.39
C VAL A 382 -23.32 -1.80 -20.69
N GLY A 383 -23.73 -0.54 -20.69
CA GLY A 383 -24.99 -0.07 -20.18
C GLY A 383 -26.03 0.10 -21.28
N HIS A 384 -27.31 -0.02 -20.95
CA HIS A 384 -28.42 0.17 -21.85
C HIS A 384 -29.58 0.91 -21.17
N ALA A 385 -29.83 2.11 -21.63
CA ALA A 385 -31.04 2.87 -21.31
C ALA A 385 -32.15 2.53 -22.34
N LEU A 386 -33.17 1.78 -21.90
CA LEU A 386 -34.21 1.27 -22.78
C LEU A 386 -35.14 2.42 -23.26
N ARG A 387 -35.41 2.48 -24.57
CA ARG A 387 -36.31 3.51 -25.14
C ARG A 387 -37.76 3.35 -24.71
N ASP A 388 -38.26 2.10 -24.67
CA ASP A 388 -39.64 1.78 -24.31
C ASP A 388 -39.89 1.76 -22.79
N MET A 389 -38.83 1.79 -21.99
CA MET A 389 -38.88 1.84 -20.54
C MET A 389 -37.72 2.73 -20.02
N PRO A 390 -37.82 4.04 -20.20
CA PRO A 390 -36.72 4.96 -19.89
C PRO A 390 -36.38 5.02 -18.41
N GLU A 391 -37.24 4.49 -17.54
CA GLU A 391 -37.00 4.35 -16.12
C GLU A 391 -36.06 3.20 -15.75
N LEU A 392 -35.80 2.29 -16.72
CA LEU A 392 -34.95 1.12 -16.48
C LEU A 392 -33.62 1.27 -17.21
N TYR A 393 -32.54 1.22 -16.44
CA TYR A 393 -31.18 1.09 -16.92
C TYR A 393 -30.60 -0.25 -16.53
N LEU A 394 -29.99 -0.95 -17.50
CA LEU A 394 -29.33 -2.24 -17.28
C LEU A 394 -27.87 -2.15 -17.69
N SER A 395 -26.95 -2.73 -16.94
CA SER A 395 -25.55 -2.88 -17.37
C SER A 395 -25.00 -4.28 -17.10
N ILE A 396 -24.08 -4.68 -17.94
CA ILE A 396 -23.26 -5.88 -17.82
C ILE A 396 -21.80 -5.44 -17.81
N GLN A 397 -21.06 -5.90 -16.81
CA GLN A 397 -19.63 -5.65 -16.67
C GLN A 397 -18.89 -6.99 -16.75
N TYR A 398 -17.82 -7.01 -17.51
CA TYR A 398 -16.88 -8.11 -17.59
C TYR A 398 -15.50 -7.63 -17.13
N ASP A 399 -14.99 -8.25 -16.07
CA ASP A 399 -13.68 -7.97 -15.50
C ASP A 399 -12.76 -9.17 -15.80
N TYR A 400 -11.50 -8.88 -16.16
CA TYR A 400 -10.48 -9.86 -16.47
C TYR A 400 -9.17 -9.52 -15.79
N ILE A 401 -8.52 -10.56 -15.27
CA ILE A 401 -7.16 -10.54 -14.70
C ILE A 401 -6.35 -11.62 -15.40
N ASP A 402 -5.19 -11.27 -15.91
CA ASP A 402 -4.32 -12.18 -16.63
C ASP A 402 -3.72 -13.28 -15.73
N GLU A 403 -3.19 -14.31 -16.35
CA GLU A 403 -2.50 -15.38 -15.66
C GLU A 403 -1.24 -14.88 -14.94
N LEU A 404 -0.82 -15.60 -13.90
CA LEU A 404 0.33 -15.25 -13.08
C LEU A 404 1.21 -16.47 -12.86
N ALA A 405 2.49 -16.26 -12.66
CA ALA A 405 3.33 -17.29 -12.09
C ALA A 405 2.96 -17.51 -10.62
N ASN A 406 2.96 -18.78 -10.20
CA ASN A 406 2.62 -19.17 -8.84
C ASN A 406 3.71 -18.78 -7.83
N ASN A 407 4.96 -18.89 -8.24
CA ASN A 407 6.15 -18.66 -7.41
C ASN A 407 7.35 -18.30 -8.30
N THR A 408 8.50 -18.11 -7.67
CA THR A 408 9.78 -17.96 -8.36
C THR A 408 10.79 -18.98 -7.84
N ASP A 409 11.72 -19.39 -8.69
CA ASP A 409 12.89 -20.17 -8.29
C ASP A 409 13.89 -19.32 -7.47
N ALA A 410 15.02 -19.91 -7.08
CA ALA A 410 16.06 -19.20 -6.32
C ALA A 410 16.77 -18.06 -7.11
N ASN A 411 16.51 -17.94 -8.41
CA ASN A 411 17.00 -16.88 -9.27
C ASN A 411 15.89 -15.93 -9.72
N TYR A 412 14.72 -15.98 -9.06
CA TYR A 412 13.53 -15.19 -9.34
C TYR A 412 12.88 -15.45 -10.70
N ASN A 413 13.18 -16.61 -11.36
CA ASN A 413 12.47 -17.00 -12.57
C ASN A 413 11.05 -17.52 -12.23
N PRO A 414 10.05 -17.26 -13.10
CA PRO A 414 8.68 -17.74 -12.88
C PRO A 414 8.59 -19.26 -12.75
N GLU A 415 7.86 -19.75 -11.76
CA GLU A 415 7.57 -21.17 -11.57
C GLU A 415 6.07 -21.41 -11.34
N GLY A 416 5.51 -22.40 -12.07
CA GLY A 416 4.10 -22.74 -12.01
C GLY A 416 3.22 -21.64 -12.60
N THR A 417 1.91 -21.92 -12.69
CA THR A 417 0.93 -21.00 -13.25
C THR A 417 -0.30 -20.93 -12.34
N VAL A 418 -0.82 -19.74 -12.14
CA VAL A 418 -2.14 -19.43 -11.62
C VAL A 418 -2.94 -18.93 -12.80
N ASP A 419 -4.00 -19.63 -13.17
CA ASP A 419 -4.81 -19.34 -14.35
C ASP A 419 -5.42 -17.93 -14.30
N SER A 420 -5.71 -17.38 -15.47
CA SER A 420 -6.42 -16.11 -15.60
C SER A 420 -7.81 -16.20 -14.93
N TYR A 421 -8.31 -15.06 -14.47
CA TYR A 421 -9.59 -14.96 -13.79
C TYR A 421 -10.51 -13.96 -14.48
N SER A 422 -11.78 -14.32 -14.65
CA SER A 422 -12.76 -13.39 -15.18
C SER A 422 -14.08 -13.44 -14.42
N GLN A 423 -14.76 -12.31 -14.35
CA GLN A 423 -16.00 -12.14 -13.60
C GLN A 423 -17.02 -11.37 -14.42
N VAL A 424 -18.27 -11.84 -14.43
CA VAL A 424 -19.40 -11.14 -15.03
C VAL A 424 -20.29 -10.58 -13.92
N ASN A 425 -20.59 -9.28 -14.00
CA ASN A 425 -21.49 -8.61 -13.09
C ASN A 425 -22.69 -8.04 -13.85
N LEU A 426 -23.89 -8.08 -13.25
CA LEU A 426 -25.09 -7.45 -13.79
C LEU A 426 -25.59 -6.39 -12.83
N ARG A 427 -26.06 -5.27 -13.37
CA ARG A 427 -26.71 -4.22 -12.59
C ARG A 427 -27.99 -3.76 -13.29
N GLY A 428 -29.05 -3.57 -12.52
CA GLY A 428 -30.28 -2.91 -12.95
C GLY A 428 -30.61 -1.76 -12.01
N VAL A 429 -30.98 -0.63 -12.55
CA VAL A 429 -31.47 0.54 -11.82
C VAL A 429 -32.84 0.91 -12.38
N TYR A 430 -33.83 1.07 -11.52
CA TYR A 430 -35.18 1.45 -11.87
C TYR A 430 -35.61 2.70 -11.12
N THR A 431 -35.81 3.78 -11.85
CA THR A 431 -36.39 5.03 -11.33
C THR A 431 -37.90 4.87 -11.22
N VAL A 432 -38.45 4.98 -9.99
CA VAL A 432 -39.86 4.69 -9.74
C VAL A 432 -40.77 5.81 -10.25
N PRO A 433 -41.61 5.58 -11.28
CA PRO A 433 -42.48 6.61 -11.79
C PRO A 433 -43.46 7.12 -10.73
N GLY A 434 -43.60 8.44 -10.65
CA GLY A 434 -44.53 9.11 -9.75
C GLY A 434 -44.05 9.24 -8.28
N VAL A 435 -42.81 8.85 -8.01
CA VAL A 435 -42.12 9.12 -6.75
C VAL A 435 -40.80 9.79 -7.05
N ASP A 436 -40.77 11.11 -6.94
CA ASP A 436 -39.59 11.90 -7.28
C ASP A 436 -38.38 11.45 -6.43
N GLY A 437 -37.25 11.27 -7.09
CA GLY A 437 -35.97 10.92 -6.46
C GLY A 437 -35.84 9.48 -5.94
N LEU A 438 -36.85 8.59 -6.17
CA LEU A 438 -36.74 7.20 -5.73
C LEU A 438 -36.17 6.31 -6.82
N GLU A 439 -35.04 5.67 -6.54
CA GLU A 439 -34.39 4.66 -7.38
C GLU A 439 -34.26 3.33 -6.64
N LEU A 440 -34.57 2.24 -7.32
CA LEU A 440 -34.34 0.88 -6.86
C LEU A 440 -33.18 0.28 -7.65
N SER A 441 -32.26 -0.40 -6.97
CA SER A 441 -31.12 -1.02 -7.65
C SER A 441 -30.96 -2.49 -7.25
N VAL A 442 -30.57 -3.30 -8.22
CA VAL A 442 -30.15 -4.68 -8.02
C VAL A 442 -28.81 -4.88 -8.70
N MET A 443 -27.84 -5.42 -7.98
CA MET A 443 -26.55 -5.81 -8.53
C MET A 443 -26.29 -7.28 -8.24
N ILE A 444 -25.91 -8.04 -9.26
CA ILE A 444 -25.46 -9.43 -9.15
C ILE A 444 -23.99 -9.44 -9.51
N ARG A 445 -23.12 -9.64 -8.52
CA ARG A 445 -21.69 -9.83 -8.74
C ARG A 445 -21.39 -11.29 -8.95
N ASN A 446 -20.42 -11.58 -9.79
CA ASN A 446 -19.98 -12.93 -10.12
C ASN A 446 -21.16 -13.83 -10.56
N LEU A 447 -21.89 -13.38 -11.58
CA LEU A 447 -23.05 -14.09 -12.13
C LEU A 447 -22.71 -15.52 -12.60
N THR A 448 -21.51 -15.72 -13.12
CA THR A 448 -20.99 -16.99 -13.61
C THR A 448 -20.58 -17.95 -12.51
N LYS A 449 -20.48 -17.47 -11.25
CA LYS A 449 -20.01 -18.22 -10.08
C LYS A 449 -18.58 -18.74 -10.26
N GLU A 450 -17.74 -17.95 -10.89
CA GLU A 450 -16.33 -18.27 -11.07
C GLU A 450 -15.63 -18.29 -9.73
N ASP A 451 -14.94 -19.39 -9.44
CA ASP A 451 -14.09 -19.50 -8.26
C ASP A 451 -12.70 -18.91 -8.56
N PRO A 452 -12.02 -18.29 -7.56
CA PRO A 452 -10.69 -17.79 -7.77
C PRO A 452 -9.70 -18.92 -8.12
N PRO A 453 -8.76 -18.71 -9.05
CA PRO A 453 -7.78 -19.70 -9.39
C PRO A 453 -6.88 -20.01 -8.19
N LEU A 454 -6.55 -21.28 -8.02
CA LEU A 454 -5.74 -21.75 -6.92
C LEU A 454 -4.27 -21.86 -7.35
N ASN A 455 -3.39 -21.49 -6.45
CA ASN A 455 -1.96 -21.74 -6.56
C ASN A 455 -1.64 -23.24 -6.31
N THR A 456 -0.39 -23.63 -6.47
CA THR A 456 0.06 -25.03 -6.26
C THR A 456 -0.09 -25.52 -4.82
N SER A 457 -0.24 -24.60 -3.86
CA SER A 457 -0.51 -24.92 -2.44
C SER A 457 -1.99 -25.12 -2.14
N GLY A 458 -2.88 -24.90 -3.14
CA GLY A 458 -4.32 -24.98 -2.97
C GLY A 458 -4.97 -23.76 -2.29
N ASP A 459 -4.27 -22.64 -2.24
CA ASP A 459 -4.76 -21.33 -1.77
C ASP A 459 -4.90 -20.37 -2.96
N PHE A 460 -5.58 -19.24 -2.77
CA PHE A 460 -5.72 -18.20 -3.79
C PHE A 460 -5.13 -16.87 -3.30
N ASN A 461 -4.74 -16.01 -4.24
CA ASN A 461 -4.21 -14.71 -3.92
C ASN A 461 -5.33 -13.73 -3.55
N ARG A 462 -5.46 -13.41 -2.26
CA ARG A 462 -6.50 -12.53 -1.69
C ARG A 462 -6.31 -11.05 -2.03
N GLN A 463 -5.17 -10.65 -2.54
CA GLN A 463 -4.91 -9.26 -2.93
C GLN A 463 -5.58 -8.89 -4.26
N ILE A 464 -5.76 -9.87 -5.13
CA ILE A 464 -6.29 -9.66 -6.48
C ILE A 464 -7.56 -10.46 -6.79
N HIS A 465 -7.87 -11.50 -6.02
CA HIS A 465 -9.05 -12.34 -6.24
C HIS A 465 -9.98 -12.33 -5.02
N SER A 466 -11.28 -12.57 -5.29
CA SER A 466 -12.31 -12.69 -4.25
C SER A 466 -12.92 -14.09 -4.26
N ASN A 467 -13.08 -14.68 -3.09
CA ASN A 467 -13.76 -15.97 -2.90
C ASN A 467 -15.23 -15.84 -2.48
N LEU A 468 -15.81 -14.66 -2.57
CA LEU A 468 -17.17 -14.42 -2.09
C LEU A 468 -18.26 -15.07 -2.95
N GLY A 469 -17.89 -15.68 -4.09
CA GLY A 469 -18.85 -16.31 -5.00
C GLY A 469 -19.87 -15.30 -5.55
N MET A 470 -21.03 -15.80 -5.99
CA MET A 470 -22.11 -14.95 -6.49
C MET A 470 -22.80 -14.20 -5.34
N GLN A 471 -22.86 -12.87 -5.47
CA GLN A 471 -23.53 -12.00 -4.51
C GLN A 471 -24.67 -11.24 -5.16
N THR A 472 -25.80 -11.12 -4.48
CA THR A 472 -26.91 -10.26 -4.88
C THR A 472 -27.05 -9.12 -3.88
N ILE A 473 -26.95 -7.89 -4.37
CA ILE A 473 -27.08 -6.67 -3.58
C ILE A 473 -28.32 -5.94 -4.06
N VAL A 474 -29.20 -5.60 -3.14
CA VAL A 474 -30.41 -4.81 -3.42
C VAL A 474 -30.30 -3.50 -2.65
N GLY A 475 -30.53 -2.41 -3.33
CA GLY A 475 -30.46 -1.06 -2.75
C GLY A 475 -31.62 -0.18 -3.19
N PHE A 476 -31.81 0.91 -2.48
CA PHE A 476 -32.64 2.02 -2.91
C PHE A 476 -31.95 3.34 -2.55
N THR A 477 -32.16 4.34 -3.37
CA THR A 477 -31.76 5.73 -3.13
C THR A 477 -33.02 6.59 -3.19
N TRP A 478 -33.19 7.49 -2.26
CA TRP A 478 -34.31 8.44 -2.28
C TRP A 478 -33.78 9.83 -1.98
N ASP A 479 -33.78 10.67 -3.00
CA ASP A 479 -33.45 12.10 -2.89
C ASP A 479 -34.71 12.86 -2.49
N LEU A 480 -34.69 13.49 -1.30
CA LEU A 480 -35.82 14.17 -0.66
C LEU A 480 -35.80 15.68 -0.97
#